data_6d99b3f209dc61d6f2927080daca2778
#
_entry.id   6d99b3f209dc61d6f2927080daca2778
#
_cell.length_a   1.000
_cell.length_b   1.000
_cell.length_c   1.000
_cell.angle_alpha   90.00
_cell.angle_beta   90.00
_cell.angle_gamma   90.00
#
_symmetry.space_group_name_H-M   'P 1'
#
loop_
_entity.id
_entity.type
_entity.pdbx_description
1 polymer ?
#
loop_
_entity_poly.entity_id
_entity_poly.type
_entity_poly.pdbx_seq_one_letter_code
_entity_poly.pdbx_strand_id
1 'polypeptide(L)'
;MKQQKAHYCLRQEVGSDVHKLYIYDDVSEYGTFDWWTWEYTESETSAEFFRKALAEIPDSATIELHINSYGGSVKEGIAIYNQLKQKKCKEIVAYVDGFAYSIASIIIQTAGSWGWVQAF
;
A
#
# COMPACT_ATOMS: atom_id res chain seq x y z
N MET A 1 -16.25 -1.66 2.65
CA MET A 1 -15.12 -0.88 2.96
C MET A 1 -15.12 -0.29 4.32
N LYS A 2 -16.17 0.31 4.75
CA LYS A 2 -16.22 0.78 6.07
C LYS A 2 -16.04 -0.26 7.08
N GLN A 3 -16.51 -1.45 6.80
CA GLN A 3 -16.33 -2.56 7.62
C GLN A 3 -14.92 -2.95 7.79
N GLN A 4 -14.13 -2.80 6.73
CA GLN A 4 -12.75 -3.11 6.75
C GLN A 4 -12.01 -2.20 7.72
N LYS A 5 -12.36 -0.92 7.74
CA LYS A 5 -11.77 -0.01 8.65
C LYS A 5 -12.07 -0.34 10.09
N ALA A 6 -13.30 -0.70 10.38
CA ALA A 6 -13.69 -1.09 11.70
C ALA A 6 -12.94 -2.34 12.13
N HIS A 7 -12.79 -3.29 11.22
CA HIS A 7 -12.08 -4.50 11.48
C HIS A 7 -10.63 -4.22 11.85
N TYR A 8 -10.04 -3.23 11.26
CA TYR A 8 -8.72 -2.84 11.61
C TYR A 8 -8.60 -2.37 13.03
N CYS A 9 -9.49 -1.52 13.44
CA CYS A 9 -9.46 -1.01 14.80
C CYS A 9 -9.48 -2.15 15.80
N LEU A 10 -10.31 -3.14 15.54
CA LEU A 10 -10.37 -4.29 16.42
C LEU A 10 -9.06 -5.05 16.46
N ARG A 11 -8.43 -5.22 15.32
CA ARG A 11 -7.18 -5.93 15.27
C ARG A 11 -6.10 -5.23 16.04
N GLN A 12 -6.06 -3.93 15.96
CA GLN A 12 -5.07 -3.16 16.67
C GLN A 12 -5.27 -3.21 18.17
N GLU A 13 -6.49 -3.38 18.59
CA GLU A 13 -6.81 -3.46 20.00
C GLU A 13 -6.30 -4.70 20.68
N VAL A 14 -5.99 -5.74 19.94
CA VAL A 14 -5.51 -6.97 20.52
C VAL A 14 -4.01 -6.97 20.69
N GLY A 15 -3.39 -5.84 20.61
CA GLY A 15 -1.97 -5.72 20.85
C GLY A 15 -1.08 -6.09 19.69
N SER A 16 -1.64 -6.39 18.55
CA SER A 16 -0.83 -6.63 17.38
C SER A 16 -0.45 -5.29 16.76
N ASP A 17 0.81 -5.14 16.40
CA ASP A 17 1.28 -3.93 15.74
C ASP A 17 1.13 -4.14 14.24
N VAL A 18 0.01 -3.71 13.72
CA VAL A 18 -0.32 -3.88 12.31
C VAL A 18 -0.43 -2.51 11.67
N HIS A 19 0.34 -2.31 10.61
CA HIS A 19 0.32 -1.06 9.86
C HIS A 19 -0.23 -1.33 8.47
N LYS A 20 -1.14 -0.49 8.04
CA LYS A 20 -1.82 -0.68 6.78
C LYS A 20 -1.35 0.31 5.75
N LEU A 21 -1.07 -0.20 4.58
CA LEU A 21 -0.70 0.62 3.43
C LEU A 21 -1.68 0.31 2.31
N TYR A 22 -2.05 1.34 1.56
CA TYR A 22 -3.03 1.21 0.50
C TYR A 22 -2.47 1.68 -0.83
N ILE A 23 -2.71 0.89 -1.87
CA ILE A 23 -2.50 1.30 -3.24
C ILE A 23 -3.87 1.21 -3.90
N TYR A 24 -4.65 2.28 -3.75
CA TYR A 24 -6.04 2.33 -4.18
C TYR A 24 -6.26 3.21 -5.40
N ASP A 25 -5.19 3.64 -6.04
CA ASP A 25 -5.28 4.45 -7.23
C ASP A 25 -4.16 4.04 -8.16
N ASP A 26 -4.04 4.70 -9.30
CA ASP A 26 -2.92 4.43 -10.20
C ASP A 26 -1.62 4.74 -9.50
N VAL A 27 -0.63 3.89 -9.73
CA VAL A 27 0.72 4.12 -9.21
C VAL A 27 1.30 5.31 -9.95
N SER A 28 1.61 6.38 -9.24
CA SER A 28 2.03 7.62 -9.88
C SER A 28 2.97 8.42 -9.00
N GLU A 29 3.82 9.20 -9.63
CA GLU A 29 4.76 10.05 -8.93
C GLU A 29 4.05 11.27 -8.34
N TYR A 30 3.06 11.79 -9.05
CA TYR A 30 2.34 12.99 -8.65
C TYR A 30 0.86 12.70 -8.51
N GLY A 31 0.21 13.44 -7.62
CA GLY A 31 -1.23 13.37 -7.47
C GLY A 31 -1.93 14.23 -8.51
N THR A 32 -3.08 14.78 -8.14
CA THR A 32 -3.87 15.60 -9.03
C THR A 32 -3.30 17.01 -9.11
N PHE A 33 -3.38 17.62 -10.29
CA PHE A 33 -2.93 18.99 -10.45
C PHE A 33 -3.96 19.96 -9.87
N ASP A 34 -3.50 20.86 -9.01
CA ASP A 34 -4.37 21.85 -8.39
C ASP A 34 -4.25 23.17 -9.14
N TRP A 35 -5.34 23.52 -9.82
CA TRP A 35 -5.39 24.74 -10.64
C TRP A 35 -5.32 26.03 -9.83
N TRP A 36 -5.62 25.96 -8.53
CA TRP A 36 -5.56 27.14 -7.68
C TRP A 36 -4.15 27.45 -7.22
N THR A 37 -3.40 26.44 -6.89
CA THR A 37 -2.03 26.61 -6.40
C THR A 37 -1.00 26.42 -7.50
N TRP A 38 -1.41 25.90 -8.67
CA TRP A 38 -0.52 25.57 -9.79
C TRP A 38 0.50 24.51 -9.40
N GLU A 39 0.13 23.63 -8.51
CA GLU A 39 1.01 22.56 -8.05
C GLU A 39 0.28 21.23 -8.11
N TYR A 40 1.04 20.15 -8.14
CA TYR A 40 0.47 18.82 -8.00
C TYR A 40 0.30 18.48 -6.53
N THR A 41 -0.78 17.83 -6.20
CA THR A 41 -0.93 17.28 -4.84
C THR A 41 0.02 16.10 -4.69
N GLU A 42 0.29 15.71 -3.45
CA GLU A 42 1.14 14.56 -3.19
C GLU A 42 0.41 13.30 -3.58
N SER A 43 1.11 12.38 -4.27
CA SER A 43 0.55 11.09 -4.61
C SER A 43 0.73 10.13 -3.44
N GLU A 44 -0.33 9.44 -3.04
CA GLU A 44 -0.24 8.42 -1.99
C GLU A 44 0.14 7.06 -2.55
N THR A 45 0.44 7.00 -3.85
CA THR A 45 0.90 5.79 -4.52
C THR A 45 2.27 5.99 -5.16
N SER A 46 3.03 6.96 -4.66
CA SER A 46 4.37 7.23 -5.16
C SER A 46 5.40 6.51 -4.30
N ALA A 47 6.59 6.35 -4.87
CA ALA A 47 7.71 5.76 -4.13
C ALA A 47 8.10 6.65 -2.95
N GLU A 48 7.99 7.94 -3.09
CA GLU A 48 8.34 8.86 -2.02
C GLU A 48 7.36 8.76 -0.85
N PHE A 49 6.07 8.64 -1.16
CA PHE A 49 5.07 8.45 -0.11
C PHE A 49 5.35 7.16 0.65
N PHE A 50 5.64 6.08 -0.07
CA PHE A 50 5.94 4.80 0.57
C PHE A 50 7.24 4.85 1.36
N ARG A 51 8.25 5.57 0.89
CA ARG A 51 9.48 5.73 1.64
C ARG A 51 9.22 6.34 3.01
N LYS A 52 8.42 7.40 3.03
CA LYS A 52 8.05 8.06 4.28
C LYS A 52 7.22 7.16 5.18
N ALA A 53 6.24 6.50 4.60
CA ALA A 53 5.34 5.63 5.38
C ALA A 53 6.09 4.46 5.99
N LEU A 54 6.97 3.83 5.21
CA LEU A 54 7.72 2.68 5.71
C LEU A 54 8.71 3.07 6.80
N ALA A 55 9.23 4.28 6.73
CA ALA A 55 10.17 4.75 7.75
C ALA A 55 9.52 4.85 9.14
N GLU A 56 8.20 5.00 9.18
CA GLU A 56 7.46 5.10 10.44
C GLU A 56 7.07 3.75 10.99
N ILE A 57 7.29 2.67 10.27
CA ILE A 57 6.85 1.35 10.67
C ILE A 57 7.98 0.60 11.37
N PRO A 58 7.78 0.14 12.62
CA PRO A 58 8.82 -0.58 13.35
C PRO A 58 9.13 -1.94 12.72
N ASP A 59 10.34 -2.43 12.98
CA ASP A 59 10.78 -3.71 12.43
C ASP A 59 9.96 -4.89 12.96
N SER A 60 9.30 -4.73 14.08
CA SER A 60 8.49 -5.79 14.68
C SER A 60 7.06 -5.83 14.19
N ALA A 61 6.68 -4.89 13.34
CA ALA A 61 5.29 -4.75 12.91
C ALA A 61 4.96 -5.65 11.73
N THR A 62 3.68 -5.95 11.58
CA THR A 62 3.13 -6.58 10.40
C THR A 62 2.62 -5.49 9.47
N ILE A 63 2.91 -5.60 8.20
CA ILE A 63 2.41 -4.67 7.19
C ILE A 63 1.28 -5.35 6.44
N GLU A 64 0.10 -4.72 6.46
CA GLU A 64 -1.01 -5.13 5.61
C GLU A 64 -1.05 -4.21 4.41
N LEU A 65 -0.84 -4.78 3.25
CA LEU A 65 -0.84 -4.03 2.00
C LEU A 65 -2.14 -4.29 1.27
N HIS A 66 -2.95 -3.26 1.11
CA HIS A 66 -4.24 -3.37 0.43
C HIS A 66 -4.14 -2.77 -0.96
N ILE A 67 -4.59 -3.51 -1.94
CA ILE A 67 -4.40 -3.14 -3.33
C ILE A 67 -5.71 -3.15 -4.09
N ASN A 68 -5.98 -2.05 -4.77
CA ASN A 68 -7.07 -1.93 -5.71
C ASN A 68 -6.62 -0.92 -6.77
N SER A 69 -5.87 -1.41 -7.77
CA SER A 69 -5.18 -0.54 -8.71
C SER A 69 -5.03 -1.23 -10.06
N TYR A 70 -5.14 -0.46 -11.12
CA TYR A 70 -4.87 -0.94 -12.48
C TYR A 70 -3.38 -0.88 -12.81
N GLY A 71 -2.55 -0.39 -11.91
CA GLY A 71 -1.13 -0.24 -12.16
C GLY A 71 -0.76 1.21 -12.35
N GLY A 72 0.12 1.49 -13.31
CA GLY A 72 0.53 2.86 -13.60
C GLY A 72 2.02 2.95 -13.86
N SER A 73 2.69 3.87 -13.18
CA SER A 73 4.10 4.14 -13.39
C SER A 73 4.97 2.95 -13.01
N VAL A 74 5.69 2.42 -13.98
CA VAL A 74 6.61 1.31 -13.73
C VAL A 74 7.76 1.76 -12.86
N LYS A 75 8.26 2.97 -13.08
CA LYS A 75 9.35 3.52 -12.30
C LYS A 75 8.99 3.58 -10.81
N GLU A 76 7.83 4.16 -10.51
CA GLU A 76 7.39 4.27 -9.13
C GLU A 76 7.08 2.90 -8.54
N GLY A 77 6.46 2.05 -9.32
CA GLY A 77 6.09 0.71 -8.86
C GLY A 77 7.27 -0.16 -8.53
N ILE A 78 8.33 -0.11 -9.34
CA ILE A 78 9.54 -0.86 -9.06
C ILE A 78 10.22 -0.33 -7.79
N ALA A 79 10.23 0.98 -7.62
CA ALA A 79 10.81 1.57 -6.42
C ALA A 79 10.04 1.13 -5.17
N ILE A 80 8.71 1.11 -5.26
CA ILE A 80 7.88 0.62 -4.14
C ILE A 80 8.18 -0.86 -3.87
N TYR A 81 8.26 -1.65 -4.92
CA TYR A 81 8.58 -3.07 -4.80
C TYR A 81 9.90 -3.26 -4.04
N ASN A 82 10.93 -2.55 -4.46
CA ASN A 82 12.24 -2.69 -3.83
C ASN A 82 12.23 -2.22 -2.38
N GLN A 83 11.50 -1.16 -2.08
CA GLN A 83 11.39 -0.68 -0.71
C GLN A 83 10.72 -1.72 0.19
N LEU A 84 9.65 -2.33 -0.30
CA LEU A 84 8.95 -3.35 0.47
C LEU A 84 9.82 -4.60 0.66
N LYS A 85 10.55 -4.99 -0.39
CA LYS A 85 11.43 -6.16 -0.29
C LYS A 85 12.54 -5.94 0.74
N GLN A 86 12.99 -4.71 0.87
CA GLN A 86 14.09 -4.40 1.79
C GLN A 86 13.63 -4.03 3.19
N LYS A 87 12.34 -3.76 3.36
CA LYS A 87 11.83 -3.36 4.66
C LYS A 87 11.88 -4.51 5.65
N LYS A 88 12.50 -4.26 6.80
CA LYS A 88 12.46 -5.21 7.89
C LYS A 88 11.13 -5.08 8.60
N CYS A 89 10.44 -6.18 8.73
CA CYS A 89 9.16 -6.22 9.43
C CYS A 89 8.88 -7.67 9.80
N LYS A 90 7.84 -7.89 10.61
CA LYS A 90 7.49 -9.24 11.00
C LYS A 90 7.00 -10.03 9.79
N GLU A 91 6.11 -9.44 9.00
CA GLU A 91 5.63 -10.04 7.77
C GLU A 91 4.88 -9.00 6.96
N ILE A 92 4.72 -9.27 5.68
CA ILE A 92 3.87 -8.48 4.80
C ILE A 92 2.77 -9.39 4.29
N VAL A 93 1.51 -8.98 4.50
CA VAL A 93 0.35 -9.69 4.00
C VAL A 93 -0.37 -8.76 3.04
N ALA A 94 -0.64 -9.22 1.84
CA ALA A 94 -1.30 -8.39 0.84
C ALA A 94 -2.73 -8.86 0.61
N TYR A 95 -3.62 -7.91 0.54
CA TYR A 95 -5.03 -8.16 0.24
C TYR A 95 -5.38 -7.46 -1.06
N VAL A 96 -5.86 -8.22 -2.02
CA VAL A 96 -6.34 -7.64 -3.28
C VAL A 96 -7.82 -7.35 -3.06
N ASP A 97 -8.11 -6.09 -2.76
CA ASP A 97 -9.48 -5.67 -2.43
C ASP A 97 -10.34 -5.50 -3.68
N GLY A 98 -9.72 -5.35 -4.84
CA GLY A 98 -10.42 -5.22 -6.11
C GLY A 98 -9.52 -5.73 -7.22
N PHE A 99 -8.69 -4.83 -7.76
CA PHE A 99 -7.80 -5.18 -8.86
C PHE A 99 -6.34 -5.03 -8.45
N ALA A 100 -5.50 -5.87 -9.03
CA ALA A 100 -4.05 -5.73 -8.91
C ALA A 100 -3.47 -6.01 -10.29
N TYR A 101 -3.54 -5.02 -11.17
CA TYR A 101 -3.15 -5.17 -12.56
C TYR A 101 -1.79 -4.55 -12.82
N SER A 102 -1.11 -5.04 -13.85
CA SER A 102 0.14 -4.47 -14.33
C SER A 102 1.16 -4.39 -13.17
N ILE A 103 1.78 -3.23 -12.96
CA ILE A 103 2.83 -3.10 -11.94
C ILE A 103 2.29 -3.36 -10.52
N ALA A 104 0.99 -3.18 -10.30
CA ALA A 104 0.39 -3.49 -9.01
C ALA A 104 0.49 -4.99 -8.70
N SER A 105 0.38 -5.84 -9.73
CA SER A 105 0.51 -7.28 -9.54
C SER A 105 1.94 -7.69 -9.20
N ILE A 106 2.91 -6.89 -9.57
CA ILE A 106 4.29 -7.13 -9.21
C ILE A 106 4.52 -6.73 -7.74
N ILE A 107 3.93 -5.62 -7.34
CA ILE A 107 4.10 -5.12 -5.97
C ILE A 107 3.59 -6.15 -4.94
N ILE A 108 2.50 -6.83 -5.21
CA ILE A 108 1.98 -7.81 -4.26
C ILE A 108 2.90 -9.00 -4.06
N GLN A 109 3.84 -9.22 -4.97
CA GLN A 109 4.80 -10.32 -4.85
C GLN A 109 5.79 -10.10 -3.70
N THR A 110 5.82 -8.90 -3.12
CA THR A 110 6.67 -8.64 -1.95
C THR A 110 6.11 -9.29 -0.68
N ALA A 111 4.84 -9.65 -0.69
CA ALA A 111 4.19 -10.21 0.50
C ALA A 111 4.56 -11.67 0.68
N GLY A 112 4.63 -12.11 1.94
CA GLY A 112 4.79 -13.51 2.25
C GLY A 112 3.53 -14.29 1.94
N SER A 113 2.37 -13.65 2.01
CA SER A 113 1.10 -14.23 1.59
C SER A 113 0.21 -13.15 1.02
N TRP A 114 -0.61 -13.51 0.05
CA TRP A 114 -1.55 -12.57 -0.55
C TRP A 114 -2.76 -13.32 -1.09
N GLY A 115 -3.83 -12.59 -1.29
CA GLY A 115 -5.03 -13.18 -1.85
C GLY A 115 -6.12 -12.14 -2.06
N TRP A 116 -7.18 -12.58 -2.72
CA TRP A 116 -8.34 -11.74 -2.97
C TRP A 116 -9.19 -11.68 -1.72
N VAL A 117 -9.71 -10.49 -1.45
CA VAL A 117 -10.68 -10.34 -0.38
C VAL A 117 -11.99 -10.94 -0.87
N GLN A 118 -12.55 -11.84 -0.09
CA GLN A 118 -13.80 -12.43 -0.47
C GLN A 118 -14.95 -11.49 -0.14
N ALA A 119 -15.87 -11.40 -1.08
CA ALA A 119 -17.06 -10.58 -0.90
C ALA A 119 -18.23 -11.49 -0.51
N PHE A 120 -18.99 -11.06 0.45
CA PHE A 120 -20.15 -11.82 0.89
C PHE A 120 -21.37 -10.96 0.92
#